data_2cb1312fd26344cd27ee710cdb977755
#
_entry.id   2cb1312fd26344cd27ee710cdb977755
#
_cell.length_a   1.000
_cell.length_b   1.000
_cell.length_c   1.000
_cell.angle_alpha   90.00
_cell.angle_beta   90.00
_cell.angle_gamma   90.00
#
_symmetry.space_group_name_H-M   'P 1'
#
loop_
_entity.id
_entity.type
_entity.pdbx_description
1 polymer ?
#
loop_
_entity_poly.entity_id
_entity_poly.type
_entity_poly.pdbx_seq_one_letter_code
_entity_poly.pdbx_strand_id
1 'polypeptide(L)'
;VVITSVDRDDLPDYGAGHFARTIEAVRRRNPECKIEVLVPDFAGDPDALEVVLEARPEVFNHNVETVPRLYRRARYGSDLERSLDVLRRAGEARPDRIQRTKSGLMVGLGESVDEVLELLGMLRFVDVDVVTIGQYLQPTRGQLPIEKYYTPEEFAELRSKALSMGFAHVESGPFVRSSYHAKKHVDEESGAAVR
;
A
#
# COMPACT_ATOMS: atom_id res chain seq x y z
N VAL A 1 -12.67 -7.37 -4.26
CA VAL A 1 -12.88 -7.02 -2.84
C VAL A 1 -11.56 -6.59 -2.21
N VAL A 2 -11.58 -5.65 -1.27
CA VAL A 2 -10.41 -5.30 -0.45
C VAL A 2 -10.66 -5.79 0.97
N ILE A 3 -9.70 -6.54 1.51
CA ILE A 3 -9.73 -7.11 2.86
C ILE A 3 -8.63 -6.43 3.67
N THR A 4 -8.95 -5.95 4.85
CA THR A 4 -7.99 -5.32 5.77
C THR A 4 -8.29 -5.66 7.21
N SER A 5 -7.32 -5.49 8.08
CA SER A 5 -7.46 -5.57 9.53
C SER A 5 -6.66 -4.47 10.21
N VAL A 6 -6.85 -4.31 11.51
CA VAL A 6 -5.91 -3.60 12.38
C VAL A 6 -4.68 -4.47 12.62
N ASP A 7 -3.61 -3.87 13.14
CA ASP A 7 -2.46 -4.63 13.63
C ASP A 7 -2.90 -5.61 14.74
N ARG A 8 -2.37 -6.82 14.68
CA ARG A 8 -2.69 -7.91 15.62
C ARG A 8 -1.43 -8.44 16.29
N ASP A 9 -0.65 -7.52 16.85
CA ASP A 9 0.57 -7.86 17.63
C ASP A 9 0.27 -8.69 18.88
N ASP A 10 -1.02 -8.82 19.22
CA ASP A 10 -1.53 -9.71 20.27
C ASP A 10 -1.59 -11.18 19.84
N LEU A 11 -1.47 -11.50 18.55
CA LEU A 11 -1.51 -12.85 18.01
C LEU A 11 -0.13 -13.35 17.62
N PRO A 12 0.15 -14.65 17.81
CA PRO A 12 1.46 -15.23 17.48
C PRO A 12 1.78 -15.24 15.99
N ASP A 13 0.76 -15.15 15.13
CA ASP A 13 0.87 -15.07 13.66
C ASP A 13 0.52 -13.70 13.10
N TYR A 14 0.42 -12.68 13.97
CA TYR A 14 0.03 -11.31 13.59
C TYR A 14 -1.27 -11.21 12.78
N GLY A 15 -2.12 -12.25 12.86
CA GLY A 15 -3.38 -12.36 12.13
C GLY A 15 -3.25 -12.87 10.68
N ALA A 16 -2.07 -13.29 10.23
CA ALA A 16 -1.83 -13.76 8.87
C ALA A 16 -2.72 -14.96 8.48
N GLY A 17 -2.87 -15.93 9.37
CA GLY A 17 -3.76 -17.07 9.15
C GLY A 17 -5.24 -16.68 9.01
N HIS A 18 -5.65 -15.54 9.61
CA HIS A 18 -7.02 -15.04 9.42
C HIS A 18 -7.20 -14.44 8.03
N PHE A 19 -6.21 -13.68 7.51
CA PHE A 19 -6.19 -13.23 6.12
C PHE A 19 -6.32 -14.40 5.16
N ALA A 20 -5.46 -15.44 5.30
CA ALA A 20 -5.48 -16.61 4.44
C ALA A 20 -6.85 -17.30 4.43
N ARG A 21 -7.43 -17.60 5.59
CA ARG A 21 -8.76 -18.21 5.69
C ARG A 21 -9.86 -17.34 5.08
N THR A 22 -9.76 -16.01 5.19
CA THR A 22 -10.73 -15.08 4.61
C THR A 22 -10.63 -15.07 3.09
N ILE A 23 -9.42 -15.02 2.52
CA ILE A 23 -9.16 -15.13 1.07
C ILE A 23 -9.79 -16.42 0.53
N GLU A 24 -9.49 -17.56 1.15
CA GLU A 24 -10.03 -18.87 0.77
C GLU A 24 -11.57 -18.90 0.83
N ALA A 25 -12.15 -18.32 1.88
CA ALA A 25 -13.62 -18.29 2.04
C ALA A 25 -14.30 -17.43 0.98
N VAL A 26 -13.72 -16.27 0.63
CA VAL A 26 -14.20 -15.41 -0.46
C VAL A 26 -14.09 -16.14 -1.79
N ARG A 27 -12.94 -16.72 -2.10
CA ARG A 27 -12.68 -17.42 -3.37
C ARG A 27 -13.58 -18.63 -3.57
N ARG A 28 -13.84 -19.37 -2.50
CA ARG A 28 -14.76 -20.52 -2.53
C ARG A 28 -16.20 -20.13 -2.86
N ARG A 29 -16.66 -18.96 -2.41
CA ARG A 29 -18.03 -18.47 -2.65
C ARG A 29 -18.16 -17.63 -3.92
N ASN A 30 -17.09 -17.00 -4.34
CA ASN A 30 -17.04 -16.08 -5.48
C ASN A 30 -15.75 -16.32 -6.26
N PRO A 31 -15.67 -17.40 -7.08
CA PRO A 31 -14.43 -17.80 -7.76
C PRO A 31 -13.83 -16.71 -8.66
N GLU A 32 -14.68 -15.87 -9.26
CA GLU A 32 -14.25 -14.78 -10.15
C GLU A 32 -13.88 -13.48 -9.40
N CYS A 33 -14.01 -13.47 -8.06
CA CYS A 33 -13.74 -12.26 -7.29
C CYS A 33 -12.22 -12.05 -7.16
N LYS A 34 -11.74 -10.92 -7.65
CA LYS A 34 -10.37 -10.47 -7.40
C LYS A 34 -10.24 -9.96 -5.98
N ILE A 35 -9.15 -10.32 -5.32
CA ILE A 35 -8.92 -10.04 -3.90
C ILE A 35 -7.68 -9.17 -3.74
N GLU A 36 -7.85 -8.02 -3.15
CA GLU A 36 -6.77 -7.19 -2.61
C GLU A 36 -6.72 -7.37 -1.09
N VAL A 37 -5.54 -7.50 -0.53
CA VAL A 37 -5.32 -7.46 0.91
C VAL A 37 -4.52 -6.21 1.28
N LEU A 38 -4.98 -5.47 2.27
CA LEU A 38 -4.20 -4.42 2.93
C LEU A 38 -3.77 -4.95 4.30
N VAL A 39 -2.50 -5.28 4.41
CA VAL A 39 -1.94 -5.97 5.57
C VAL A 39 -1.05 -5.07 6.44
N PRO A 40 -0.88 -5.38 7.74
CA PRO A 40 0.15 -4.79 8.57
C PRO A 40 1.55 -5.26 8.13
N ASP A 41 2.61 -4.75 8.79
CA ASP A 41 3.98 -5.19 8.52
C ASP A 41 4.36 -6.50 9.22
N PHE A 42 3.41 -7.13 9.95
CA PHE A 42 3.60 -8.37 10.71
C PHE A 42 4.82 -8.36 11.63
N ALA A 43 5.20 -7.19 12.16
CA ALA A 43 6.44 -6.98 12.92
C ALA A 43 7.71 -7.47 12.15
N GLY A 44 7.63 -7.64 10.84
CA GLY A 44 8.70 -8.16 9.98
C GLY A 44 8.83 -9.69 9.96
N ASP A 45 7.86 -10.42 10.52
CA ASP A 45 7.86 -11.89 10.54
C ASP A 45 7.72 -12.45 9.13
N PRO A 46 8.73 -13.18 8.61
CA PRO A 46 8.69 -13.75 7.27
C PRO A 46 7.66 -14.88 7.12
N ASP A 47 7.40 -15.64 8.18
CA ASP A 47 6.48 -16.77 8.15
C ASP A 47 5.03 -16.27 8.08
N ALA A 48 4.70 -15.19 8.82
CA ALA A 48 3.40 -14.54 8.73
C ALA A 48 3.14 -13.97 7.32
N LEU A 49 4.14 -13.30 6.72
CA LEU A 49 4.05 -12.81 5.34
C LEU A 49 3.82 -13.96 4.35
N GLU A 50 4.58 -15.06 4.50
CA GLU A 50 4.47 -16.23 3.61
C GLU A 50 3.08 -16.86 3.64
N VAL A 51 2.45 -16.96 4.82
CA VAL A 51 1.06 -17.46 4.96
C VAL A 51 0.07 -16.65 4.11
N VAL A 52 0.23 -15.33 4.04
CA VAL A 52 -0.66 -14.50 3.22
C VAL A 52 -0.35 -14.63 1.73
N LEU A 53 0.92 -14.72 1.34
CA LEU A 53 1.34 -14.89 -0.05
C LEU A 53 0.90 -16.25 -0.62
N GLU A 54 0.97 -17.31 0.18
CA GLU A 54 0.48 -18.64 -0.20
C GLU A 54 -1.05 -18.68 -0.44
N ALA A 55 -1.81 -17.79 0.20
CA ALA A 55 -3.24 -17.64 -0.07
C ALA A 55 -3.54 -16.93 -1.41
N ARG A 56 -2.50 -16.39 -2.09
CA ARG A 56 -2.53 -15.85 -3.45
C ARG A 56 -3.55 -14.75 -3.69
N PRO A 57 -3.53 -13.65 -2.92
CA PRO A 57 -4.33 -12.48 -3.28
C PRO A 57 -3.84 -11.92 -4.63
N GLU A 58 -4.71 -11.34 -5.43
CA GLU A 58 -4.30 -10.71 -6.69
C GLU A 58 -3.47 -9.45 -6.45
N VAL A 59 -3.80 -8.66 -5.42
CA VAL A 59 -3.05 -7.46 -5.05
C VAL A 59 -2.62 -7.55 -3.58
N PHE A 60 -1.32 -7.42 -3.35
CA PHE A 60 -0.75 -7.29 -2.01
C PHE A 60 -0.45 -5.82 -1.71
N ASN A 61 -1.12 -5.27 -0.72
CA ASN A 61 -1.01 -3.87 -0.32
C ASN A 61 -0.49 -3.76 1.12
N HIS A 62 0.53 -2.92 1.30
CA HIS A 62 0.99 -2.46 2.60
C HIS A 62 1.32 -0.97 2.51
N ASN A 63 0.66 -0.15 3.33
CA ASN A 63 0.84 1.30 3.28
C ASN A 63 2.08 1.74 4.06
N VAL A 64 2.87 2.66 3.49
CA VAL A 64 3.96 3.34 4.18
C VAL A 64 3.51 4.60 4.93
N GLU A 65 2.34 5.11 4.63
CA GLU A 65 1.59 6.19 5.28
C GLU A 65 2.21 7.58 5.16
N THR A 66 3.52 7.77 5.32
CA THR A 66 4.18 9.09 5.30
C THR A 66 5.67 9.00 4.97
N VAL A 67 6.30 10.16 4.76
CA VAL A 67 7.73 10.29 4.44
C VAL A 67 8.65 9.93 5.62
N PRO A 68 9.91 9.53 5.39
CA PRO A 68 10.84 9.04 6.42
C PRO A 68 10.96 9.96 7.64
N ARG A 69 11.12 11.27 7.42
CA ARG A 69 11.27 12.26 8.50
C ARG A 69 10.10 12.29 9.47
N LEU A 70 8.88 12.02 8.97
CA LEU A 70 7.66 12.08 9.75
C LEU A 70 7.26 10.72 10.35
N TYR A 71 7.94 9.65 9.99
CA TYR A 71 7.54 8.28 10.30
C TYR A 71 7.32 8.05 11.80
N ARG A 72 8.29 8.44 12.64
CA ARG A 72 8.21 8.29 14.11
C ARG A 72 7.05 9.08 14.74
N ARG A 73 6.65 10.21 14.13
CA ARG A 73 5.57 11.05 14.63
C ARG A 73 4.19 10.57 14.20
N ALA A 74 4.08 10.16 12.93
CA ALA A 74 2.81 9.80 12.32
C ALA A 74 2.47 8.31 12.50
N ARG A 75 3.48 7.46 12.64
CA ARG A 75 3.35 6.00 12.69
C ARG A 75 4.18 5.40 13.82
N TYR A 76 3.82 5.77 15.06
CA TYR A 76 4.54 5.31 16.26
C TYR A 76 4.58 3.77 16.31
N GLY A 77 5.78 3.21 16.61
CA GLY A 77 6.00 1.76 16.69
C GLY A 77 6.24 1.04 15.36
N SER A 78 6.04 1.73 14.23
CA SER A 78 6.34 1.17 12.90
C SER A 78 7.73 1.59 12.42
N ASP A 79 8.25 0.83 11.45
CA ASP A 79 9.55 1.03 10.84
C ASP A 79 9.42 1.06 9.32
N LEU A 80 10.00 2.08 8.66
CA LEU A 80 9.91 2.24 7.21
C LEU A 80 10.71 1.15 6.47
N GLU A 81 11.90 0.80 6.97
CA GLU A 81 12.73 -0.23 6.33
C GLU A 81 12.01 -1.58 6.36
N ARG A 82 11.34 -1.89 7.49
CA ARG A 82 10.50 -3.08 7.61
C ARG A 82 9.31 -3.06 6.65
N SER A 83 8.64 -1.92 6.50
CA SER A 83 7.55 -1.75 5.54
C SER A 83 8.02 -1.95 4.09
N LEU A 84 9.20 -1.42 3.75
CA LEU A 84 9.80 -1.61 2.42
C LEU A 84 10.24 -3.07 2.20
N ASP A 85 10.76 -3.76 3.22
CA ASP A 85 11.13 -5.18 3.12
C ASP A 85 9.92 -6.08 2.87
N VAL A 86 8.80 -5.84 3.56
CA VAL A 86 7.52 -6.53 3.31
C VAL A 86 7.08 -6.37 1.86
N LEU A 87 7.12 -5.15 1.32
CA LEU A 87 6.75 -4.87 -0.07
C LEU A 87 7.73 -5.52 -1.06
N ARG A 88 9.03 -5.48 -0.79
CA ARG A 88 10.06 -6.13 -1.62
C ARG A 88 9.82 -7.63 -1.71
N ARG A 89 9.63 -8.31 -0.58
CA ARG A 89 9.37 -9.76 -0.54
C ARG A 89 8.07 -10.11 -1.25
N ALA A 90 7.03 -9.29 -1.10
CA ALA A 90 5.80 -9.47 -1.86
C ALA A 90 6.05 -9.32 -3.38
N GLY A 91 6.87 -8.34 -3.78
CA GLY A 91 7.29 -8.17 -5.17
C GLY A 91 8.01 -9.40 -5.75
N GLU A 92 8.89 -10.04 -4.97
CA GLU A 92 9.60 -11.26 -5.34
C GLU A 92 8.66 -12.47 -5.55
N ALA A 93 7.47 -12.46 -4.95
CA ALA A 93 6.46 -13.51 -5.12
C ALA A 93 5.67 -13.41 -6.45
N ARG A 94 5.91 -12.39 -7.26
CA ARG A 94 5.31 -12.24 -8.60
C ARG A 94 6.05 -13.07 -9.65
N PRO A 95 5.37 -13.48 -10.73
CA PRO A 95 3.92 -13.45 -10.94
C PRO A 95 3.19 -14.66 -10.35
N ASP A 96 3.89 -15.58 -9.72
CA ASP A 96 3.38 -16.90 -9.38
C ASP A 96 2.28 -16.89 -8.31
N ARG A 97 2.37 -15.95 -7.35
CA ARG A 97 1.48 -15.90 -6.18
C ARG A 97 0.63 -14.65 -6.09
N ILE A 98 1.11 -13.52 -6.58
CA ILE A 98 0.38 -12.26 -6.66
C ILE A 98 0.56 -11.61 -8.03
N GLN A 99 -0.34 -10.72 -8.42
CA GLN A 99 -0.24 -10.01 -9.70
C GLN A 99 0.45 -8.65 -9.52
N ARG A 100 0.14 -7.92 -8.44
CA ARG A 100 0.65 -6.58 -8.19
C ARG A 100 0.95 -6.33 -6.72
N THR A 101 1.96 -5.50 -6.50
CA THR A 101 2.24 -4.88 -5.20
C THR A 101 1.69 -3.46 -5.18
N LYS A 102 1.24 -3.04 -4.01
CA LYS A 102 0.62 -1.72 -3.82
C LYS A 102 1.06 -1.11 -2.50
N SER A 103 1.15 0.22 -2.48
CA SER A 103 1.35 0.99 -1.26
C SER A 103 0.54 2.28 -1.27
N GLY A 104 0.43 2.92 -0.13
CA GLY A 104 -0.27 4.19 0.01
C GLY A 104 0.42 5.12 1.00
N LEU A 105 0.25 6.42 0.77
CA LEU A 105 0.69 7.46 1.67
C LEU A 105 -0.33 8.59 1.74
N MET A 106 -0.21 9.36 2.82
CA MET A 106 -0.99 10.58 3.02
C MET A 106 -0.07 11.80 2.94
N VAL A 107 -0.58 12.88 2.38
CA VAL A 107 0.08 14.20 2.34
C VAL A 107 -0.71 15.21 3.17
N GLY A 108 -0.03 16.25 3.67
CA GLY A 108 -0.61 17.27 4.53
C GLY A 108 -0.15 17.22 6.00
N LEU A 109 0.89 16.42 6.30
CA LEU A 109 1.51 16.28 7.62
C LEU A 109 2.74 17.18 7.82
N GLY A 110 3.09 18.02 6.82
CA GLY A 110 4.25 18.93 6.82
C GLY A 110 5.47 18.39 6.05
N GLU A 111 5.26 17.39 5.19
CA GLU A 111 6.24 16.94 4.22
C GLU A 111 6.42 17.95 3.08
N SER A 112 7.59 17.97 2.47
CA SER A 112 7.83 18.65 1.20
C SER A 112 7.50 17.74 0.00
N VAL A 113 7.31 18.33 -1.18
CA VAL A 113 7.12 17.57 -2.42
C VAL A 113 8.34 16.70 -2.72
N ASP A 114 9.56 17.19 -2.46
CA ASP A 114 10.78 16.43 -2.69
C ASP A 114 10.85 15.19 -1.79
N GLU A 115 10.45 15.30 -0.53
CA GLU A 115 10.38 14.14 0.38
C GLU A 115 9.35 13.11 -0.10
N VAL A 116 8.22 13.55 -0.66
CA VAL A 116 7.23 12.64 -1.28
C VAL A 116 7.84 11.92 -2.47
N LEU A 117 8.56 12.63 -3.35
CA LEU A 117 9.20 12.04 -4.52
C LEU A 117 10.32 11.07 -4.13
N GLU A 118 11.08 11.36 -3.08
CA GLU A 118 12.09 10.46 -2.54
C GLU A 118 11.44 9.15 -2.05
N LEU A 119 10.36 9.25 -1.28
CA LEU A 119 9.61 8.07 -0.83
C LEU A 119 9.04 7.25 -2.00
N LEU A 120 8.51 7.92 -3.02
CA LEU A 120 8.05 7.24 -4.24
C LEU A 120 9.19 6.51 -4.95
N GLY A 121 10.40 7.10 -4.97
CA GLY A 121 11.61 6.45 -5.46
C GLY A 121 11.96 5.18 -4.67
N MET A 122 11.87 5.23 -3.34
CA MET A 122 12.08 4.05 -2.47
C MET A 122 11.07 2.94 -2.78
N LEU A 123 9.78 3.30 -2.97
CA LEU A 123 8.74 2.34 -3.34
C LEU A 123 9.00 1.70 -4.72
N ARG A 124 9.46 2.49 -5.70
CA ARG A 124 9.84 1.93 -7.01
C ARG A 124 11.08 1.06 -6.93
N PHE A 125 12.03 1.39 -6.07
CA PHE A 125 13.24 0.56 -5.85
C PHE A 125 12.90 -0.84 -5.32
N VAL A 126 11.85 -0.97 -4.52
CA VAL A 126 11.31 -2.27 -4.04
C VAL A 126 10.18 -2.80 -4.94
N ASP A 127 10.07 -2.27 -6.14
CA ASP A 127 9.22 -2.77 -7.23
C ASP A 127 7.71 -2.72 -6.96
N VAL A 128 7.25 -1.66 -6.27
CA VAL A 128 5.82 -1.40 -6.08
C VAL A 128 5.18 -0.94 -7.39
N ASP A 129 4.09 -1.59 -7.81
CA ASP A 129 3.38 -1.30 -9.06
C ASP A 129 2.37 -0.16 -8.93
N VAL A 130 1.66 -0.11 -7.81
CA VAL A 130 0.52 0.77 -7.60
C VAL A 130 0.74 1.65 -6.38
N VAL A 131 0.48 2.95 -6.51
CA VAL A 131 0.53 3.87 -5.36
C VAL A 131 -0.76 4.68 -5.23
N THR A 132 -1.20 4.87 -3.99
CA THR A 132 -2.28 5.78 -3.63
C THR A 132 -1.77 6.94 -2.81
N ILE A 133 -2.14 8.18 -3.16
CA ILE A 133 -1.76 9.41 -2.46
C ILE A 133 -3.03 10.15 -2.06
N GLY A 134 -3.31 10.24 -0.77
CA GLY A 134 -4.51 10.88 -0.23
C GLY A 134 -4.20 12.04 0.70
N GLN A 135 -5.19 12.90 0.95
CA GLN A 135 -5.08 13.95 1.96
C GLN A 135 -5.18 13.34 3.36
N TYR A 136 -4.23 13.68 4.23
CA TYR A 136 -4.37 13.44 5.66
C TYR A 136 -5.52 14.27 6.24
N LEU A 137 -6.42 13.59 6.95
CA LEU A 137 -7.49 14.24 7.71
C LEU A 137 -7.32 13.87 9.17
N GLN A 138 -7.21 14.85 10.05
CA GLN A 138 -7.01 14.64 11.47
C GLN A 138 -8.21 13.92 12.09
N PRO A 139 -8.05 12.66 12.58
CA PRO A 139 -9.19 11.90 13.11
C PRO A 139 -9.72 12.48 14.42
N THR A 140 -8.83 12.91 15.32
CA THR A 140 -9.15 13.52 16.60
C THR A 140 -8.13 14.60 16.95
N ARG A 141 -8.48 15.47 17.91
CA ARG A 141 -7.58 16.56 18.37
C ARG A 141 -6.26 16.07 18.97
N GLY A 142 -6.18 14.82 19.39
CA GLY A 142 -4.95 14.20 19.92
C GLY A 142 -3.98 13.71 18.87
N GLN A 143 -4.41 13.66 17.60
CA GLN A 143 -3.57 13.26 16.47
C GLN A 143 -2.82 14.46 15.88
N LEU A 144 -1.87 14.18 14.96
CA LEU A 144 -1.11 15.24 14.30
C LEU A 144 -2.03 16.26 13.62
N PRO A 145 -1.74 17.56 13.73
CA PRO A 145 -2.52 18.57 13.02
C PRO A 145 -2.33 18.44 11.51
N ILE A 146 -3.30 18.96 10.75
CA ILE A 146 -3.16 19.15 9.32
C ILE A 146 -2.29 20.38 9.10
N GLU A 147 -1.11 20.20 8.50
CA GLU A 147 -0.17 21.29 8.20
C GLU A 147 -0.49 21.97 6.87
N LYS A 148 -1.09 21.21 5.94
CA LYS A 148 -1.45 21.68 4.61
C LYS A 148 -2.64 20.92 4.04
N TYR A 149 -3.54 21.61 3.35
CA TYR A 149 -4.48 21.01 2.41
C TYR A 149 -3.93 21.17 1.00
N TYR A 150 -3.67 20.03 0.34
CA TYR A 150 -3.22 20.02 -1.04
C TYR A 150 -4.39 20.30 -1.98
N THR A 151 -4.15 21.10 -3.01
CA THR A 151 -5.16 21.39 -4.03
C THR A 151 -5.30 20.21 -5.01
N PRO A 152 -6.41 20.11 -5.76
CA PRO A 152 -6.55 19.11 -6.83
C PRO A 152 -5.41 19.15 -7.86
N GLU A 153 -4.91 20.35 -8.18
CA GLU A 153 -3.80 20.55 -9.10
C GLU A 153 -2.50 19.97 -8.56
N GLU A 154 -2.18 20.18 -7.28
CA GLU A 154 -1.01 19.61 -6.62
C GLU A 154 -1.09 18.07 -6.58
N PHE A 155 -2.28 17.49 -6.34
CA PHE A 155 -2.50 16.06 -6.46
C PHE A 155 -2.29 15.54 -7.89
N ALA A 156 -2.73 16.31 -8.90
CA ALA A 156 -2.52 15.97 -10.31
C ALA A 156 -1.02 16.00 -10.67
N GLU A 157 -0.26 16.94 -10.13
CA GLU A 157 1.20 16.99 -10.30
C GLU A 157 1.89 15.79 -9.67
N LEU A 158 1.55 15.43 -8.43
CA LEU A 158 2.09 14.24 -7.76
C LEU A 158 1.77 12.97 -8.56
N ARG A 159 0.55 12.87 -9.08
CA ARG A 159 0.14 11.77 -9.96
C ARG A 159 1.02 11.69 -11.22
N SER A 160 1.21 12.80 -11.91
CA SER A 160 2.01 12.86 -13.13
C SER A 160 3.46 12.45 -12.87
N LYS A 161 4.07 12.98 -11.78
CA LYS A 161 5.43 12.64 -11.38
C LYS A 161 5.56 11.15 -11.04
N ALA A 162 4.63 10.60 -10.25
CA ALA A 162 4.65 9.18 -9.91
C ALA A 162 4.53 8.28 -11.16
N LEU A 163 3.63 8.61 -12.10
CA LEU A 163 3.53 7.88 -13.37
C LEU A 163 4.84 7.93 -14.16
N SER A 164 5.52 9.08 -14.20
CA SER A 164 6.82 9.23 -14.89
C SER A 164 7.94 8.41 -14.21
N MET A 165 7.79 8.05 -12.94
CA MET A 165 8.71 7.17 -12.19
C MET A 165 8.46 5.67 -12.48
N GLY A 166 7.45 5.33 -13.29
CA GLY A 166 7.18 3.96 -13.73
C GLY A 166 6.20 3.18 -12.86
N PHE A 167 5.39 3.84 -12.00
CA PHE A 167 4.24 3.17 -11.41
C PHE A 167 3.22 2.80 -12.49
N ALA A 168 2.71 1.57 -12.45
CA ALA A 168 1.69 1.12 -13.40
C ALA A 168 0.35 1.85 -13.19
N HIS A 169 0.00 2.09 -11.91
CA HIS A 169 -1.20 2.85 -11.55
C HIS A 169 -0.92 3.82 -10.41
N VAL A 170 -1.52 5.01 -10.52
CA VAL A 170 -1.44 6.05 -9.50
C VAL A 170 -2.83 6.65 -9.28
N GLU A 171 -3.34 6.52 -8.07
CA GLU A 171 -4.52 7.26 -7.61
C GLU A 171 -4.05 8.36 -6.66
N SER A 172 -4.33 9.61 -7.00
CA SER A 172 -3.89 10.78 -6.22
C SER A 172 -5.00 11.81 -6.15
N GLY A 173 -5.42 12.17 -4.95
CA GLY A 173 -6.50 13.13 -4.76
C GLY A 173 -6.96 13.25 -3.32
N PRO A 174 -7.72 14.33 -2.97
CA PRO A 174 -8.08 14.63 -1.59
C PRO A 174 -8.95 13.54 -0.93
N PHE A 175 -9.74 12.81 -1.69
CA PHE A 175 -10.62 11.74 -1.18
C PHE A 175 -10.10 10.34 -1.48
N VAL A 176 -8.90 10.21 -2.04
CA VAL A 176 -8.28 8.90 -2.29
C VAL A 176 -8.02 8.20 -0.96
N ARG A 177 -8.32 6.91 -0.93
CA ARG A 177 -8.05 5.95 0.15
C ARG A 177 -7.48 4.68 -0.46
N SER A 178 -6.88 3.82 0.34
CA SER A 178 -6.23 2.58 -0.15
C SER A 178 -7.12 1.73 -1.04
N SER A 179 -8.43 1.69 -0.80
CA SER A 179 -9.38 0.91 -1.60
C SER A 179 -9.96 1.65 -2.82
N TYR A 180 -9.56 2.92 -3.02
CA TYR A 180 -10.12 3.74 -4.10
C TYR A 180 -9.78 3.15 -5.46
N HIS A 181 -10.80 2.95 -6.30
CA HIS A 181 -10.70 2.34 -7.64
C HIS A 181 -9.93 0.99 -7.69
N ALA A 182 -9.91 0.22 -6.61
CA ALA A 182 -9.15 -1.03 -6.51
C ALA A 182 -9.39 -2.01 -7.69
N LYS A 183 -10.60 -2.01 -8.29
CA LYS A 183 -10.91 -2.82 -9.47
C LYS A 183 -9.97 -2.52 -10.64
N LYS A 184 -9.64 -1.24 -10.89
CA LYS A 184 -8.77 -0.84 -12.01
C LYS A 184 -7.34 -1.35 -11.87
N HIS A 185 -6.91 -1.66 -10.64
CA HIS A 185 -5.55 -2.10 -10.37
C HIS A 185 -5.28 -3.55 -10.79
N VAL A 186 -6.32 -4.29 -11.15
CA VAL A 186 -6.26 -5.72 -11.50
C VAL A 186 -6.64 -5.99 -12.97
N ASP A 187 -7.50 -5.14 -13.54
CA ASP A 187 -8.13 -5.41 -14.85
C ASP A 187 -7.25 -5.01 -16.07
N GLU A 188 -6.18 -4.21 -15.88
CA GLU A 188 -5.29 -3.88 -16.98
C GLU A 188 -4.14 -4.91 -17.08
N GLU A 189 -4.18 -5.72 -18.14
CA GLU A 189 -3.01 -6.50 -18.58
C GLU A 189 -1.83 -5.54 -18.75
N SER A 190 -0.67 -5.94 -18.24
CA SER A 190 0.58 -5.20 -18.38
C SER A 190 0.79 -4.88 -19.87
N GLY A 191 0.56 -3.62 -20.24
CA GLY A 191 0.96 -3.14 -21.56
C GLY A 191 2.41 -3.53 -21.74
N ALA A 192 2.66 -4.42 -22.69
CA ALA A 192 3.97 -4.92 -23.00
C ALA A 192 4.94 -3.74 -23.12
N ALA A 193 5.99 -3.77 -22.34
CA ALA A 193 7.12 -2.87 -22.50
C ALA A 193 7.57 -2.98 -23.96
N VAL A 194 7.30 -1.93 -24.73
CA VAL A 194 7.96 -1.74 -26.00
C VAL A 194 9.44 -1.53 -25.68
N ARG A 195 10.24 -2.48 -26.12
CA ARG A 195 11.70 -2.47 -26.07
C ARG A 195 12.27 -1.29 -26.87
#